data_3b110d7d1d48bd47f7fae8a4403e819a
#
_entry.id   3b110d7d1d48bd47f7fae8a4403e819a
#
_cell.length_a   1.000
_cell.length_b   1.000
_cell.length_c   1.000
_cell.angle_alpha   90.00
_cell.angle_beta   90.00
_cell.angle_gamma   90.00
#
_symmetry.space_group_name_H-M   'P 1'
#
loop_
_entity.id
_entity.type
_entity.pdbx_description
1 polymer ?
#
loop_
_entity_poly.entity_id
_entity_poly.type
_entity_poly.pdbx_seq_one_letter_code
_entity_poly.pdbx_strand_id
1 'polypeptide(L)'
;MEEALDHIPAGTQYQAIAVTNYENFQTIEGCEVHASGHPVPDENGAKAAGRVIDILKNASANDFILTLISGGGSALLPAPRKGLTLQDKIDTNQVLLQNGYDITEINMIRQHLSELKGGGLAQMAPDSTIKSFIISDVIGDDLRVIASGPTVSPIASKETAADLIKSRGHWLMLPNAVQTILSNPDDGPPHRSGAEVTNTLICSNRHSLLAMQDALSSFDVQILNFALDGDVAEAADVIAGDIQRNLKNGAQAFIWGGETTVTLRGKGKGGRNQELALRVSEKLSNLSGDWVFMSAGTDGRDGPTDAAGGIVDAGTIASLSRNGPSLADFLNQSDSYSALSQSGDLLITGGTGTNVADVQLFLRIPTPAT
;
A
#
# COMPACT_ATOMS: atom_id res chain seq x y z
N MET A 1 -5.67 -12.24 11.80
CA MET A 1 -6.10 -12.25 13.22
C MET A 1 -6.52 -13.65 13.67
N GLU A 2 -7.43 -14.33 12.98
CA GLU A 2 -7.86 -15.71 13.33
C GLU A 2 -6.65 -16.63 13.53
N GLU A 3 -5.78 -16.77 12.55
CA GLU A 3 -4.55 -17.58 12.64
C GLU A 3 -3.68 -17.22 13.87
N ALA A 4 -3.59 -15.94 14.22
CA ALA A 4 -2.82 -15.53 15.40
C ALA A 4 -3.50 -15.96 16.72
N LEU A 5 -4.83 -15.98 16.76
CA LEU A 5 -5.59 -16.45 17.92
C LEU A 5 -5.47 -17.97 18.09
N ASP A 6 -5.47 -18.73 17.00
CA ASP A 6 -5.31 -20.18 17.01
C ASP A 6 -3.96 -20.62 17.57
N HIS A 7 -2.94 -19.75 17.49
CA HIS A 7 -1.60 -19.99 18.04
C HIS A 7 -1.43 -19.56 19.50
N ILE A 8 -2.46 -18.99 20.15
CA ILE A 8 -2.40 -18.69 21.58
C ILE A 8 -2.46 -19.97 22.39
N PRO A 9 -1.50 -20.22 23.30
CA PRO A 9 -1.52 -21.43 24.12
C PRO A 9 -2.80 -21.57 24.95
N ALA A 10 -3.33 -22.79 25.07
CA ALA A 10 -4.53 -23.05 25.84
C ALA A 10 -4.38 -22.59 27.29
N GLY A 11 -5.40 -21.91 27.82
CA GLY A 11 -5.40 -21.33 29.18
C GLY A 11 -4.76 -19.96 29.32
N THR A 12 -4.19 -19.40 28.25
CA THR A 12 -3.72 -18.01 28.24
C THR A 12 -4.91 -17.06 28.26
N GLN A 13 -4.91 -16.10 29.20
CA GLN A 13 -5.87 -15.01 29.19
C GLN A 13 -5.39 -13.92 28.19
N TYR A 14 -6.28 -13.47 27.33
CA TYR A 14 -5.95 -12.44 26.34
C TYR A 14 -7.13 -11.50 26.07
N GLN A 15 -6.84 -10.35 25.54
CA GLN A 15 -7.79 -9.44 24.90
C GLN A 15 -7.33 -9.24 23.45
N ALA A 16 -8.24 -9.37 22.50
CA ALA A 16 -7.95 -9.16 21.10
C ALA A 16 -8.89 -8.12 20.50
N ILE A 17 -8.33 -7.21 19.73
CA ILE A 17 -9.08 -6.21 18.97
C ILE A 17 -8.56 -6.16 17.54
N ALA A 18 -9.46 -6.08 16.56
CA ALA A 18 -9.14 -5.89 15.16
C ALA A 18 -9.90 -4.69 14.60
N VAL A 19 -9.24 -3.91 13.75
CA VAL A 19 -9.86 -2.79 13.05
C VAL A 19 -9.62 -2.95 11.56
N THR A 20 -10.69 -2.93 10.78
CA THR A 20 -10.67 -3.13 9.33
C THR A 20 -11.62 -2.14 8.63
N ASN A 21 -11.59 -2.09 7.30
CA ASN A 21 -12.59 -1.32 6.55
C ASN A 21 -13.96 -2.03 6.54
N TYR A 22 -15.01 -1.31 6.13
CA TYR A 22 -16.38 -1.85 6.09
C TYR A 22 -16.53 -3.07 5.18
N GLU A 23 -15.79 -3.10 4.08
CA GLU A 23 -15.89 -4.18 3.08
C GLU A 23 -15.31 -5.50 3.59
N ASN A 24 -14.27 -5.43 4.44
CA ASN A 24 -13.57 -6.60 4.98
C ASN A 24 -14.04 -6.95 6.40
N PHE A 25 -15.10 -6.30 6.88
CA PHE A 25 -15.63 -6.59 8.20
C PHE A 25 -16.18 -8.02 8.29
N GLN A 26 -15.68 -8.75 9.27
CA GLN A 26 -16.18 -10.06 9.65
C GLN A 26 -16.04 -10.26 11.16
N THR A 27 -16.90 -11.05 11.76
CA THR A 27 -16.77 -11.44 13.17
C THR A 27 -15.70 -12.50 13.32
N ILE A 28 -14.85 -12.35 14.34
CA ILE A 28 -13.80 -13.30 14.68
C ILE A 28 -14.04 -13.75 16.11
N GLU A 29 -14.12 -15.05 16.35
CA GLU A 29 -14.33 -15.60 17.68
C GLU A 29 -13.18 -15.20 18.61
N GLY A 30 -13.51 -14.70 19.81
CA GLY A 30 -12.51 -14.24 20.77
C GLY A 30 -11.87 -12.87 20.45
N CYS A 31 -12.38 -12.13 19.44
CA CYS A 31 -11.84 -10.83 19.05
C CYS A 31 -12.95 -9.77 18.97
N GLU A 32 -12.69 -8.60 19.53
CA GLU A 32 -13.50 -7.40 19.33
C GLU A 32 -13.18 -6.81 17.96
N VAL A 33 -14.09 -6.89 16.98
CA VAL A 33 -13.85 -6.42 15.61
C VAL A 33 -14.59 -5.12 15.35
N HIS A 34 -13.89 -4.11 14.82
CA HIS A 34 -14.43 -2.81 14.43
C HIS A 34 -14.28 -2.57 12.94
N ALA A 35 -15.34 -2.05 12.31
CA ALA A 35 -15.28 -1.48 10.97
C ALA A 35 -15.03 0.02 11.03
N SER A 36 -14.20 0.56 10.14
CA SER A 36 -13.79 1.94 10.09
C SER A 36 -13.68 2.45 8.66
N GLY A 37 -13.78 3.76 8.48
CA GLY A 37 -13.63 4.43 7.19
C GLY A 37 -12.20 4.35 6.62
N HIS A 38 -12.13 4.05 5.33
CA HIS A 38 -10.90 4.05 4.55
C HIS A 38 -11.23 4.44 3.10
N PRO A 39 -10.50 5.36 2.43
CA PRO A 39 -9.28 6.05 2.88
C PRO A 39 -9.53 7.26 3.80
N VAL A 40 -10.79 7.69 3.98
CA VAL A 40 -11.14 8.82 4.85
C VAL A 40 -11.52 8.26 6.22
N PRO A 41 -10.85 8.71 7.30
CA PRO A 41 -11.16 8.24 8.66
C PRO A 41 -12.54 8.72 9.12
N ASP A 42 -13.19 7.95 9.99
CA ASP A 42 -14.50 8.24 10.54
C ASP A 42 -14.57 8.08 12.08
N GLU A 43 -15.75 8.38 12.66
CA GLU A 43 -15.99 8.28 14.08
C GLU A 43 -15.91 6.85 14.63
N ASN A 44 -16.19 5.83 13.81
CA ASN A 44 -16.03 4.43 14.21
C ASN A 44 -14.56 4.08 14.38
N GLY A 45 -13.71 4.56 13.49
CA GLY A 45 -12.25 4.44 13.63
C GLY A 45 -11.72 5.16 14.87
N ALA A 46 -12.25 6.34 15.19
CA ALA A 46 -11.88 7.07 16.40
C ALA A 46 -12.29 6.31 17.68
N LYS A 47 -13.48 5.70 17.70
CA LYS A 47 -13.92 4.83 18.80
C LYS A 47 -13.04 3.60 18.93
N ALA A 48 -12.73 2.92 17.83
CA ALA A 48 -11.84 1.78 17.82
C ALA A 48 -10.44 2.15 18.35
N ALA A 49 -9.91 3.32 17.93
CA ALA A 49 -8.64 3.82 18.43
C ALA A 49 -8.66 4.07 19.96
N GLY A 50 -9.78 4.59 20.50
CA GLY A 50 -9.99 4.71 21.94
C GLY A 50 -9.91 3.36 22.67
N ARG A 51 -10.57 2.32 22.11
CA ARG A 51 -10.49 0.96 22.66
C ARG A 51 -9.06 0.39 22.64
N VAL A 52 -8.33 0.59 21.55
CA VAL A 52 -6.89 0.21 21.47
C VAL A 52 -6.09 0.91 22.55
N ILE A 53 -6.27 2.22 22.73
CA ILE A 53 -5.58 3.02 23.75
C ILE A 53 -5.91 2.52 25.16
N ASP A 54 -7.17 2.17 25.44
CA ASP A 54 -7.58 1.62 26.75
C ASP A 54 -6.90 0.28 27.04
N ILE A 55 -6.82 -0.62 26.06
CA ILE A 55 -6.12 -1.90 26.20
C ILE A 55 -4.63 -1.66 26.49
N LEU A 56 -3.98 -0.79 25.72
CA LEU A 56 -2.56 -0.48 25.89
C LEU A 56 -2.24 0.15 27.26
N LYS A 57 -3.06 1.10 27.72
CA LYS A 57 -2.86 1.77 29.02
C LYS A 57 -3.09 0.85 30.22
N ASN A 58 -3.89 -0.20 30.04
CA ASN A 58 -4.14 -1.20 31.09
C ASN A 58 -3.10 -2.34 31.09
N ALA A 59 -2.22 -2.38 30.07
CA ALA A 59 -1.15 -3.36 30.01
C ALA A 59 -0.07 -3.08 31.07
N SER A 60 0.52 -4.15 31.61
CA SER A 60 1.53 -4.14 32.66
C SER A 60 2.86 -4.74 32.14
N ALA A 61 3.90 -4.66 32.94
CA ALA A 61 5.20 -5.26 32.64
C ALA A 61 5.17 -6.80 32.45
N ASN A 62 4.11 -7.46 32.92
CA ASN A 62 3.94 -8.89 32.73
C ASN A 62 3.16 -9.25 31.47
N ASP A 63 2.62 -8.25 30.78
CA ASP A 63 1.82 -8.46 29.57
C ASP A 63 2.70 -8.42 28.33
N PHE A 64 2.36 -9.33 27.42
CA PHE A 64 2.95 -9.38 26.08
C PHE A 64 1.94 -8.83 25.08
N ILE A 65 2.36 -7.84 24.30
CA ILE A 65 1.53 -7.20 23.28
C ILE A 65 1.96 -7.69 21.90
N LEU A 66 1.05 -8.36 21.20
CA LEU A 66 1.20 -8.73 19.82
C LEU A 66 0.44 -7.74 18.93
N THR A 67 1.13 -7.07 18.03
CA THR A 67 0.50 -6.20 17.04
C THR A 67 0.64 -6.78 15.63
N LEU A 68 -0.47 -6.79 14.89
CA LEU A 68 -0.53 -7.18 13.48
C LEU A 68 -0.86 -5.94 12.66
N ILE A 69 0.11 -5.42 11.91
CA ILE A 69 0.01 -4.14 11.20
C ILE A 69 0.04 -4.40 9.70
N SER A 70 -0.92 -3.81 8.99
CA SER A 70 -0.97 -3.82 7.52
C SER A 70 -1.27 -2.42 6.99
N GLY A 71 -1.28 -2.27 5.68
CA GLY A 71 -1.68 -1.05 4.99
C GLY A 71 -3.05 -0.52 5.42
N GLY A 72 -3.31 0.76 5.18
CA GLY A 72 -4.56 1.41 5.56
C GLY A 72 -4.70 1.80 7.04
N GLY A 73 -3.89 1.26 7.96
CA GLY A 73 -3.97 1.50 9.41
C GLY A 73 -3.92 2.98 9.81
N SER A 74 -3.35 3.83 8.96
CA SER A 74 -3.31 5.27 9.21
C SER A 74 -4.69 5.94 9.18
N ALA A 75 -5.60 5.50 8.33
CA ALA A 75 -6.98 5.98 8.27
C ALA A 75 -7.88 5.22 9.24
N LEU A 76 -7.70 3.91 9.36
CA LEU A 76 -8.52 3.03 10.20
C LEU A 76 -8.42 3.35 11.70
N LEU A 77 -7.26 3.84 12.18
CA LEU A 77 -7.01 4.20 13.58
C LEU A 77 -6.56 5.68 13.70
N PRO A 78 -7.48 6.65 13.57
CA PRO A 78 -7.12 8.07 13.53
C PRO A 78 -6.54 8.64 14.83
N ALA A 79 -6.99 8.21 16.01
CA ALA A 79 -6.54 8.61 17.36
C ALA A 79 -6.05 10.07 17.46
N PRO A 80 -6.92 11.09 17.35
CA PRO A 80 -6.49 12.49 17.47
C PRO A 80 -5.79 12.76 18.80
N ARG A 81 -4.69 13.51 18.82
CA ARG A 81 -4.09 13.98 20.08
C ARG A 81 -5.09 14.83 20.87
N LYS A 82 -4.91 14.84 22.19
CA LYS A 82 -5.72 15.67 23.09
C LYS A 82 -5.72 17.13 22.62
N GLY A 83 -6.89 17.67 22.44
CA GLY A 83 -7.10 19.04 21.93
C GLY A 83 -7.33 19.12 20.41
N LEU A 84 -7.26 17.99 19.69
CA LEU A 84 -7.67 17.87 18.30
C LEU A 84 -8.97 17.09 18.17
N THR A 85 -9.77 17.48 17.21
CA THR A 85 -10.92 16.71 16.74
C THR A 85 -10.54 15.80 15.56
N LEU A 86 -11.38 14.83 15.23
CA LEU A 86 -11.24 14.05 14.01
C LEU A 86 -11.29 14.95 12.77
N GLN A 87 -12.17 15.95 12.78
CA GLN A 87 -12.30 16.90 11.68
C GLN A 87 -11.02 17.71 11.46
N ASP A 88 -10.33 18.17 12.51
CA ASP A 88 -9.04 18.87 12.38
C ASP A 88 -8.00 18.01 11.63
N LYS A 89 -8.01 16.69 11.85
CA LYS A 89 -7.11 15.76 11.13
C LYS A 89 -7.53 15.59 9.68
N ILE A 90 -8.81 15.49 9.38
CA ILE A 90 -9.36 15.39 8.03
C ILE A 90 -9.01 16.64 7.23
N ASP A 91 -9.30 17.82 7.79
CA ASP A 91 -9.03 19.10 7.16
C ASP A 91 -7.53 19.31 6.91
N THR A 92 -6.70 18.95 7.89
CA THR A 92 -5.24 19.00 7.73
C THR A 92 -4.81 18.09 6.57
N ASN A 93 -5.28 16.85 6.53
CA ASN A 93 -4.92 15.93 5.45
C ASN A 93 -5.35 16.47 4.08
N GLN A 94 -6.52 17.08 4.00
CA GLN A 94 -7.02 17.69 2.77
C GLN A 94 -6.13 18.86 2.31
N VAL A 95 -5.72 19.74 3.24
CA VAL A 95 -4.78 20.83 2.95
C VAL A 95 -3.47 20.27 2.39
N LEU A 96 -2.89 19.24 3.02
CA LEU A 96 -1.63 18.66 2.59
C LEU A 96 -1.73 18.04 1.18
N LEU A 97 -2.77 17.23 0.93
CA LEU A 97 -2.99 16.60 -0.37
C LEU A 97 -3.22 17.62 -1.49
N GLN A 98 -4.06 18.64 -1.25
CA GLN A 98 -4.36 19.69 -2.24
C GLN A 98 -3.16 20.56 -2.60
N ASN A 99 -2.17 20.65 -1.72
CA ASN A 99 -0.97 21.46 -1.92
C ASN A 99 0.27 20.61 -2.27
N GLY A 100 0.07 19.36 -2.72
CA GLY A 100 1.12 18.53 -3.32
C GLY A 100 2.22 18.10 -2.36
N TYR A 101 1.88 17.85 -1.08
CA TYR A 101 2.80 17.17 -0.16
C TYR A 101 2.93 15.71 -0.54
N ASP A 102 4.14 15.20 -0.54
CA ASP A 102 4.36 13.77 -0.76
C ASP A 102 3.98 12.93 0.47
N ILE A 103 3.90 11.62 0.30
CA ILE A 103 3.46 10.70 1.37
C ILE A 103 4.37 10.74 2.61
N THR A 104 5.66 10.97 2.44
CA THR A 104 6.62 11.07 3.54
C THR A 104 6.40 12.35 4.35
N GLU A 105 6.21 13.47 3.67
CA GLU A 105 5.88 14.76 4.27
C GLU A 105 4.52 14.73 5.00
N ILE A 106 3.52 14.11 4.37
CA ILE A 106 2.19 13.91 4.98
C ILE A 106 2.33 13.07 6.26
N ASN A 107 3.07 11.96 6.22
CA ASN A 107 3.26 11.10 7.38
C ASN A 107 4.07 11.80 8.48
N MET A 108 5.11 12.56 8.13
CA MET A 108 5.87 13.40 9.08
C MET A 108 4.95 14.30 9.91
N ILE A 109 3.98 14.94 9.28
CA ILE A 109 3.03 15.83 9.96
C ILE A 109 1.99 15.03 10.75
N ARG A 110 1.38 14.00 10.14
CA ARG A 110 0.32 13.18 10.74
C ARG A 110 0.75 12.46 12.02
N GLN A 111 2.02 12.06 12.11
CA GLN A 111 2.58 11.41 13.29
C GLN A 111 2.47 12.29 14.53
N HIS A 112 2.64 13.60 14.40
CA HIS A 112 2.53 14.54 15.51
C HIS A 112 1.09 14.92 15.89
N LEU A 113 0.10 14.52 15.07
CA LEU A 113 -1.32 14.79 15.32
C LEU A 113 -2.08 13.57 15.86
N SER A 114 -1.39 12.48 16.16
CA SER A 114 -2.00 11.23 16.59
C SER A 114 -1.36 10.71 17.88
N GLU A 115 -2.16 10.09 18.73
CA GLU A 115 -1.67 9.44 19.95
C GLU A 115 -1.05 8.06 19.68
N LEU A 116 -1.38 7.42 18.54
CA LEU A 116 -0.89 6.06 18.20
C LEU A 116 0.23 6.04 17.17
N LYS A 117 0.39 7.09 16.34
CA LYS A 117 1.37 7.13 15.26
C LYS A 117 2.75 7.59 15.76
N GLY A 118 3.80 7.36 14.92
CA GLY A 118 5.16 7.79 15.24
C GLY A 118 5.66 7.25 16.58
N GLY A 119 5.43 5.96 16.85
CA GLY A 119 5.83 5.31 18.10
C GLY A 119 4.80 5.45 19.23
N GLY A 120 3.70 6.19 19.03
CA GLY A 120 2.73 6.47 20.08
C GLY A 120 2.09 5.20 20.64
N LEU A 121 1.83 4.18 19.82
CA LEU A 121 1.31 2.90 20.30
C LEU A 121 2.25 2.28 21.35
N ALA A 122 3.54 2.22 21.08
CA ALA A 122 4.51 1.66 21.99
C ALA A 122 4.65 2.51 23.28
N GLN A 123 4.49 3.83 23.17
CA GLN A 123 4.54 4.72 24.33
C GLN A 123 3.35 4.58 25.28
N MET A 124 2.19 4.07 24.79
CA MET A 124 1.02 3.82 25.62
C MET A 124 1.17 2.63 26.58
N ALA A 125 2.10 1.71 26.30
CA ALA A 125 2.40 0.54 27.12
C ALA A 125 3.91 0.45 27.42
N PRO A 126 4.48 1.39 28.17
CA PRO A 126 5.93 1.58 28.26
C PRO A 126 6.69 0.45 28.94
N ASP A 127 6.00 -0.33 29.77
CA ASP A 127 6.63 -1.40 30.55
C ASP A 127 6.42 -2.81 29.94
N SER A 128 5.64 -2.92 28.87
CA SER A 128 5.27 -4.19 28.23
C SER A 128 6.27 -4.57 27.12
N THR A 129 6.39 -5.87 26.85
CA THR A 129 7.08 -6.36 25.64
C THR A 129 6.13 -6.31 24.46
N ILE A 130 6.52 -5.64 23.38
CA ILE A 130 5.72 -5.49 22.15
C ILE A 130 6.40 -6.20 21.00
N LYS A 131 5.70 -7.12 20.35
CA LYS A 131 6.12 -7.76 19.12
C LYS A 131 5.16 -7.41 17.99
N SER A 132 5.68 -6.83 16.92
CA SER A 132 4.89 -6.38 15.77
C SER A 132 5.21 -7.23 14.57
N PHE A 133 4.20 -7.85 13.97
CA PHE A 133 4.27 -8.42 12.64
C PHE A 133 3.64 -7.46 11.64
N ILE A 134 4.40 -7.12 10.61
CA ILE A 134 4.07 -6.03 9.68
C ILE A 134 4.01 -6.57 8.26
N ILE A 135 2.92 -6.25 7.55
CA ILE A 135 2.79 -6.42 6.10
C ILE A 135 2.96 -5.04 5.48
N SER A 136 3.92 -4.90 4.57
CA SER A 136 4.23 -3.63 3.90
C SER A 136 3.52 -3.52 2.56
N ASP A 137 2.74 -2.46 2.40
CA ASP A 137 2.23 -1.95 1.11
C ASP A 137 3.07 -0.78 0.59
N VAL A 138 4.14 -0.42 1.28
CA VAL A 138 5.02 0.72 0.97
C VAL A 138 6.27 0.26 0.25
N ILE A 139 6.57 0.87 -0.89
CA ILE A 139 7.80 0.61 -1.62
C ILE A 139 9.00 1.08 -0.79
N GLY A 140 9.98 0.18 -0.62
CA GLY A 140 11.15 0.44 0.25
C GLY A 140 10.97 0.05 1.71
N ASP A 141 9.80 -0.42 2.12
CA ASP A 141 9.51 -1.05 3.42
C ASP A 141 9.85 -0.17 4.65
N ASP A 142 9.76 1.17 4.51
CA ASP A 142 10.01 2.07 5.64
C ASP A 142 8.91 1.95 6.69
N LEU A 143 9.24 1.34 7.82
CA LEU A 143 8.32 1.12 8.95
C LEU A 143 7.70 2.42 9.50
N ARG A 144 8.33 3.57 9.27
CA ARG A 144 7.82 4.88 9.70
C ARG A 144 6.67 5.36 8.82
N VAL A 145 6.56 4.83 7.60
CA VAL A 145 5.51 5.16 6.63
C VAL A 145 4.33 4.19 6.76
N ILE A 146 4.59 2.89 6.94
CA ILE A 146 3.55 1.85 7.08
C ILE A 146 2.66 2.18 8.27
N ALA A 147 1.36 2.35 8.03
CA ALA A 147 0.36 2.80 9.02
C ALA A 147 0.80 4.06 9.82
N SER A 148 1.73 4.87 9.25
CA SER A 148 2.39 6.01 9.92
C SER A 148 3.22 5.64 11.16
N GLY A 149 3.81 4.44 11.20
CA GLY A 149 4.80 4.01 12.18
C GLY A 149 4.33 3.92 13.63
N PRO A 150 3.31 3.12 13.98
CA PRO A 150 2.78 3.10 15.36
C PRO A 150 3.78 2.58 16.38
N THR A 151 4.76 1.78 15.98
CA THR A 151 5.76 1.13 16.86
C THR A 151 7.18 1.60 16.63
N VAL A 152 7.39 2.61 15.79
CA VAL A 152 8.72 3.17 15.49
C VAL A 152 8.72 4.69 15.67
N SER A 153 9.88 5.27 15.94
CA SER A 153 10.04 6.72 16.11
C SER A 153 9.53 7.48 14.87
N PRO A 154 9.05 8.72 15.04
CA PRO A 154 8.56 9.53 13.94
C PRO A 154 9.65 9.81 12.91
N ILE A 155 9.24 10.17 11.68
CA ILE A 155 10.13 10.50 10.55
C ILE A 155 11.03 11.68 10.90
N ALA A 156 10.47 12.69 11.56
CA ALA A 156 11.19 13.88 12.00
C ALA A 156 10.57 14.46 13.27
N SER A 157 11.22 15.48 13.84
CA SER A 157 10.70 16.20 15.00
C SER A 157 9.44 17.01 14.65
N LYS A 158 8.65 17.33 15.66
CA LYS A 158 7.48 18.19 15.53
C LYS A 158 7.87 19.59 15.00
N GLU A 159 9.01 20.11 15.42
CA GLU A 159 9.56 21.36 14.93
C GLU A 159 9.85 21.30 13.42
N THR A 160 10.52 20.25 12.97
CA THR A 160 10.78 20.02 11.54
C THR A 160 9.48 19.94 10.73
N ALA A 161 8.46 19.26 11.24
CA ALA A 161 7.15 19.18 10.60
C ALA A 161 6.46 20.55 10.50
N ALA A 162 6.53 21.37 11.57
CA ALA A 162 6.00 22.73 11.57
C ALA A 162 6.74 23.65 10.58
N ASP A 163 8.07 23.55 10.55
CA ASP A 163 8.90 24.37 9.66
C ASP A 163 8.71 24.03 8.19
N LEU A 164 8.50 22.75 7.87
CA LEU A 164 8.13 22.32 6.53
C LEU A 164 6.84 23.02 6.05
N ILE A 165 5.79 23.03 6.88
CA ILE A 165 4.51 23.65 6.52
C ILE A 165 4.64 25.18 6.37
N LYS A 166 5.40 25.81 7.27
CA LYS A 166 5.68 27.26 7.22
C LYS A 166 6.47 27.65 5.97
N SER A 167 7.50 26.88 5.63
CA SER A 167 8.35 27.13 4.46
C SER A 167 7.59 27.04 3.13
N ARG A 168 6.56 26.16 3.08
CA ARG A 168 5.64 26.04 1.94
C ARG A 168 4.52 27.09 1.93
N GLY A 169 4.41 27.93 2.98
CA GLY A 169 3.40 29.00 3.07
C GLY A 169 1.99 28.52 3.45
N HIS A 170 1.82 27.26 3.86
CA HIS A 170 0.49 26.67 4.12
C HIS A 170 0.09 26.68 5.60
N TRP A 171 0.91 27.27 6.48
CA TRP A 171 0.68 27.27 7.93
C TRP A 171 -0.70 27.80 8.34
N LEU A 172 -1.12 28.93 7.76
CA LEU A 172 -2.41 29.57 8.08
C LEU A 172 -3.62 28.85 7.48
N MET A 173 -3.41 27.86 6.62
CA MET A 173 -4.48 27.03 6.07
C MET A 173 -4.87 25.88 7.01
N LEU A 174 -4.04 25.58 8.01
CA LEU A 174 -4.32 24.54 8.98
C LEU A 174 -5.32 25.01 10.04
N PRO A 175 -6.13 24.08 10.61
CA PRO A 175 -6.93 24.37 11.79
C PRO A 175 -6.09 24.96 12.93
N ASN A 176 -6.65 25.93 13.68
CA ASN A 176 -5.94 26.58 14.78
C ASN A 176 -5.45 25.61 15.86
N ALA A 177 -6.21 24.54 16.13
CA ALA A 177 -5.83 23.51 17.08
C ALA A 177 -4.57 22.76 16.61
N VAL A 178 -4.45 22.49 15.31
CA VAL A 178 -3.26 21.84 14.71
C VAL A 178 -2.05 22.78 14.80
N GLN A 179 -2.22 24.07 14.46
CA GLN A 179 -1.15 25.07 14.61
C GLN A 179 -0.67 25.13 16.06
N THR A 180 -1.58 25.10 17.04
CA THR A 180 -1.24 25.09 18.46
C THR A 180 -0.43 23.86 18.85
N ILE A 181 -0.86 22.67 18.45
CA ILE A 181 -0.13 21.41 18.74
C ILE A 181 1.26 21.42 18.13
N LEU A 182 1.41 21.87 16.87
CA LEU A 182 2.70 21.90 16.19
C LEU A 182 3.64 23.03 16.69
N SER A 183 3.10 24.09 17.31
CA SER A 183 3.90 25.19 17.87
C SER A 183 4.39 24.93 19.29
N ASN A 184 3.69 24.09 20.05
CA ASN A 184 4.08 23.80 21.42
C ASN A 184 5.32 22.91 21.44
N PRO A 185 6.26 23.14 22.36
CA PRO A 185 7.35 22.19 22.61
C PRO A 185 6.78 20.78 22.83
N ASP A 186 7.57 19.76 22.53
CA ASP A 186 7.15 18.40 22.85
C ASP A 186 7.05 18.26 24.38
N ASP A 187 5.82 18.29 24.88
CA ASP A 187 5.51 18.02 26.30
C ASP A 187 5.54 16.51 26.63
N GLY A 188 5.84 15.70 25.62
CA GLY A 188 6.00 14.25 25.81
C GLY A 188 7.34 13.95 26.49
N PRO A 189 7.42 12.97 27.39
CA PRO A 189 8.70 12.50 27.87
C PRO A 189 9.56 12.12 26.63
N PRO A 190 10.87 12.43 26.65
CA PRO A 190 11.77 11.98 25.60
C PRO A 190 11.56 10.47 25.47
N HIS A 191 11.34 10.00 24.26
CA HIS A 191 11.05 8.59 23.92
C HIS A 191 11.53 7.61 25.00
N ARG A 192 10.79 7.52 26.09
CA ARG A 192 10.94 6.46 27.09
C ARG A 192 10.20 5.26 26.51
N SER A 193 10.79 4.60 25.53
CA SER A 193 10.43 3.21 25.34
C SER A 193 11.06 2.41 26.47
N GLY A 194 10.34 2.29 27.59
CA GLY A 194 10.57 1.16 28.49
C GLY A 194 10.16 -0.13 27.79
N ALA A 195 9.22 -0.06 26.84
CA ALA A 195 8.79 -1.19 26.04
C ALA A 195 9.93 -1.72 25.18
N GLU A 196 10.22 -3.01 25.32
CA GLU A 196 11.05 -3.74 24.36
C GLU A 196 10.20 -3.99 23.10
N VAL A 197 10.49 -3.24 22.02
CA VAL A 197 9.75 -3.33 20.76
C VAL A 197 10.55 -4.09 19.72
N THR A 198 9.99 -5.20 19.23
CA THR A 198 10.54 -5.94 18.08
C THR A 198 9.58 -5.82 16.91
N ASN A 199 10.04 -5.24 15.80
CA ASN A 199 9.30 -5.16 14.55
C ASN A 199 9.81 -6.22 13.57
N THR A 200 8.90 -7.03 13.01
CA THR A 200 9.22 -8.05 12.02
C THR A 200 8.38 -7.84 10.78
N LEU A 201 9.03 -7.53 9.67
CA LEU A 201 8.38 -7.48 8.36
C LEU A 201 8.17 -8.91 7.88
N ILE A 202 6.91 -9.34 7.79
CA ILE A 202 6.55 -10.72 7.41
C ILE A 202 6.18 -10.86 5.95
N CYS A 203 5.71 -9.78 5.32
CA CYS A 203 5.38 -9.76 3.90
C CYS A 203 5.59 -8.36 3.32
N SER A 204 6.10 -8.29 2.09
CA SER A 204 6.26 -7.06 1.32
C SER A 204 6.28 -7.37 -0.18
N ASN A 205 6.28 -6.35 -1.01
CA ASN A 205 6.43 -6.50 -2.46
C ASN A 205 7.68 -7.33 -2.80
N ARG A 206 8.80 -7.04 -2.17
CA ARG A 206 10.05 -7.78 -2.37
C ARG A 206 9.90 -9.29 -2.13
N HIS A 207 9.16 -9.71 -1.11
CA HIS A 207 8.91 -11.14 -0.85
C HIS A 207 8.12 -11.78 -2.00
N SER A 208 7.13 -11.06 -2.56
CA SER A 208 6.38 -11.54 -3.73
C SER A 208 7.28 -11.72 -4.94
N LEU A 209 8.16 -10.75 -5.23
CA LEU A 209 9.08 -10.85 -6.37
C LEU A 209 10.07 -12.01 -6.23
N LEU A 210 10.60 -12.23 -5.03
CA LEU A 210 11.50 -13.37 -4.77
C LEU A 210 10.76 -14.71 -4.91
N ALA A 211 9.52 -14.80 -4.42
CA ALA A 211 8.69 -16.00 -4.59
C ALA A 211 8.37 -16.26 -6.08
N MET A 212 8.11 -15.21 -6.86
CA MET A 212 7.95 -15.33 -8.32
C MET A 212 9.25 -15.83 -8.98
N GLN A 213 10.40 -15.30 -8.60
CA GLN A 213 11.70 -15.74 -9.10
C GLN A 213 11.92 -17.22 -8.83
N ASP A 214 11.65 -17.69 -7.61
CA ASP A 214 11.81 -19.10 -7.22
C ASP A 214 10.86 -20.02 -8.00
N ALA A 215 9.60 -19.59 -8.21
CA ALA A 215 8.61 -20.35 -8.96
C ALA A 215 8.96 -20.48 -10.47
N LEU A 216 9.75 -19.57 -11.00
CA LEU A 216 10.15 -19.53 -12.42
C LEU A 216 11.55 -20.10 -12.67
N SER A 217 12.03 -20.99 -11.81
CA SER A 217 13.39 -21.56 -11.86
C SER A 217 13.77 -22.27 -13.17
N SER A 218 12.79 -22.62 -14.03
CA SER A 218 13.02 -23.17 -15.38
C SER A 218 13.37 -22.12 -16.45
N PHE A 219 13.28 -20.84 -16.12
CA PHE A 219 13.63 -19.71 -16.98
C PHE A 219 14.95 -19.07 -16.56
N ASP A 220 15.58 -18.29 -17.45
CA ASP A 220 16.59 -17.29 -17.05
C ASP A 220 15.88 -16.11 -16.43
N VAL A 221 15.76 -16.09 -15.09
CA VAL A 221 14.93 -15.13 -14.35
C VAL A 221 15.76 -13.96 -13.86
N GLN A 222 15.27 -12.75 -14.08
CA GLN A 222 15.87 -11.52 -13.57
C GLN A 222 14.81 -10.61 -12.94
N ILE A 223 15.04 -10.18 -11.69
CA ILE A 223 14.29 -9.06 -11.10
C ILE A 223 14.98 -7.79 -11.54
N LEU A 224 14.32 -6.98 -12.37
CA LEU A 224 14.90 -5.79 -13.00
C LEU A 224 14.63 -4.51 -12.20
N ASN A 225 13.52 -4.46 -11.47
CA ASN A 225 13.19 -3.34 -10.60
C ASN A 225 12.35 -3.79 -9.40
N PHE A 226 12.68 -3.26 -8.22
CA PHE A 226 11.94 -3.47 -6.97
C PHE A 226 11.05 -2.27 -6.58
N ALA A 227 11.10 -1.17 -7.31
CA ALA A 227 10.49 0.10 -6.95
C ALA A 227 10.02 0.86 -8.20
N LEU A 228 9.27 0.16 -9.06
CA LEU A 228 8.66 0.79 -10.24
C LEU A 228 7.59 1.79 -9.73
N ASP A 229 7.73 3.04 -10.10
CA ASP A 229 6.86 4.14 -9.67
C ASP A 229 6.53 5.09 -10.84
N GLY A 230 5.87 6.19 -10.54
CA GLY A 230 5.49 7.20 -11.53
C GLY A 230 4.26 6.85 -12.36
N ASP A 231 4.04 7.61 -13.43
CA ASP A 231 2.89 7.43 -14.33
C ASP A 231 3.06 6.14 -15.17
N VAL A 232 1.96 5.42 -15.39
CA VAL A 232 1.96 4.16 -16.16
C VAL A 232 2.51 4.30 -17.57
N ALA A 233 2.45 5.48 -18.18
CA ALA A 233 3.03 5.70 -19.51
C ALA A 233 4.57 5.66 -19.44
N GLU A 234 5.17 6.30 -18.45
CA GLU A 234 6.61 6.30 -18.20
C GLU A 234 7.08 4.91 -17.76
N ALA A 235 6.34 4.27 -16.86
CA ALA A 235 6.61 2.91 -16.41
C ALA A 235 6.62 1.91 -17.58
N ALA A 236 5.70 2.04 -18.54
CA ALA A 236 5.66 1.21 -19.73
C ALA A 236 6.91 1.42 -20.62
N ASP A 237 7.45 2.65 -20.72
CA ASP A 237 8.71 2.92 -21.42
C ASP A 237 9.91 2.26 -20.72
N VAL A 238 9.96 2.33 -19.40
CA VAL A 238 10.99 1.66 -18.59
C VAL A 238 10.96 0.16 -18.83
N ILE A 239 9.79 -0.48 -18.68
CA ILE A 239 9.60 -1.94 -18.84
C ILE A 239 9.99 -2.37 -20.28
N ALA A 240 9.48 -1.71 -21.31
CA ALA A 240 9.78 -2.05 -22.69
C ALA A 240 11.28 -1.89 -23.00
N GLY A 241 11.90 -0.83 -22.50
CA GLY A 241 13.35 -0.61 -22.61
C GLY A 241 14.18 -1.67 -21.88
N ASP A 242 13.74 -2.08 -20.69
CA ASP A 242 14.38 -3.15 -19.92
C ASP A 242 14.30 -4.49 -20.67
N ILE A 243 13.14 -4.85 -21.21
CA ILE A 243 12.96 -6.05 -22.01
C ILE A 243 13.93 -6.03 -23.21
N GLN A 244 13.93 -4.94 -23.99
CA GLN A 244 14.78 -4.84 -25.18
C GLN A 244 16.28 -4.92 -24.86
N ARG A 245 16.72 -4.32 -23.76
CA ARG A 245 18.14 -4.33 -23.35
C ARG A 245 18.61 -5.70 -22.84
N ASN A 246 17.73 -6.45 -22.17
CA ASN A 246 18.09 -7.69 -21.51
C ASN A 246 17.70 -8.95 -22.29
N LEU A 247 16.97 -8.79 -23.40
CA LEU A 247 16.50 -9.92 -24.20
C LEU A 247 17.67 -10.69 -24.81
N LYS A 248 17.72 -12.01 -24.56
CA LYS A 248 18.71 -12.94 -25.09
C LYS A 248 18.01 -14.09 -25.82
N ASN A 249 18.77 -15.00 -26.39
CA ASN A 249 18.24 -16.28 -26.89
C ASN A 249 17.89 -17.20 -25.70
N GLY A 250 16.73 -17.83 -25.75
CA GLY A 250 16.29 -18.78 -24.72
C GLY A 250 14.99 -18.37 -24.02
N ALA A 251 14.55 -19.20 -23.09
CA ALA A 251 13.41 -18.91 -22.23
C ALA A 251 13.83 -17.91 -21.15
N GLN A 252 13.15 -16.78 -21.08
CA GLN A 252 13.49 -15.70 -20.15
C GLN A 252 12.27 -15.24 -19.39
N ALA A 253 12.50 -14.83 -18.13
CA ALA A 253 11.52 -14.18 -17.28
C ALA A 253 12.10 -12.89 -16.69
N PHE A 254 11.38 -11.79 -16.84
CA PHE A 254 11.74 -10.51 -16.22
C PHE A 254 10.63 -10.10 -15.26
N ILE A 255 11.02 -9.65 -14.08
CA ILE A 255 10.12 -9.31 -12.98
C ILE A 255 10.35 -7.87 -12.55
N TRP A 256 9.28 -7.14 -12.29
CA TRP A 256 9.29 -5.82 -11.67
C TRP A 256 8.28 -5.82 -10.52
N GLY A 257 8.46 -4.91 -9.58
CA GLY A 257 7.50 -4.62 -8.53
C GLY A 257 7.50 -3.14 -8.21
N GLY A 258 6.43 -2.68 -7.64
CA GLY A 258 6.27 -1.27 -7.31
C GLY A 258 4.81 -0.86 -7.24
N GLU A 259 4.56 0.43 -7.32
CA GLU A 259 3.22 0.99 -7.37
C GLU A 259 3.20 2.19 -8.30
N THR A 260 2.67 2.00 -9.51
CA THR A 260 2.52 3.07 -10.49
C THR A 260 1.25 3.88 -10.25
N THR A 261 1.13 5.02 -10.91
CA THR A 261 -0.06 5.86 -10.89
C THR A 261 -0.63 5.98 -12.30
N VAL A 262 -1.93 6.26 -12.40
CA VAL A 262 -2.61 6.53 -13.67
C VAL A 262 -3.23 7.91 -13.66
N THR A 263 -2.95 8.71 -14.68
CA THR A 263 -3.59 10.00 -14.89
C THR A 263 -4.89 9.80 -15.66
N LEU A 264 -6.03 10.00 -14.98
CA LEU A 264 -7.35 9.85 -15.61
C LEU A 264 -7.60 10.95 -16.65
N ARG A 265 -7.96 10.54 -17.88
CA ARG A 265 -8.20 11.42 -19.04
C ARG A 265 -9.65 11.47 -19.48
N GLY A 266 -10.42 10.45 -19.18
CA GLY A 266 -11.81 10.29 -19.59
C GLY A 266 -12.69 9.75 -18.47
N LYS A 267 -13.81 9.14 -18.85
CA LYS A 267 -14.82 8.58 -17.95
C LYS A 267 -14.90 7.04 -18.03
N GLY A 268 -13.92 6.42 -18.66
CA GLY A 268 -13.85 4.97 -18.78
C GLY A 268 -13.58 4.28 -17.45
N LYS A 269 -13.56 2.97 -17.47
CA LYS A 269 -13.33 2.11 -16.32
C LYS A 269 -11.98 1.39 -16.48
N GLY A 270 -11.18 1.36 -15.43
CA GLY A 270 -9.88 0.68 -15.45
C GLY A 270 -9.06 0.99 -14.21
N GLY A 271 -7.82 0.55 -14.23
CA GLY A 271 -6.84 0.82 -13.19
C GLY A 271 -5.42 0.89 -13.75
N ARG A 272 -4.45 1.15 -12.89
CA ARG A 272 -3.04 1.34 -13.27
C ARG A 272 -2.42 0.07 -13.88
N ASN A 273 -2.73 -1.09 -13.33
CA ASN A 273 -2.20 -2.37 -13.82
C ASN A 273 -2.78 -2.75 -15.18
N GLN A 274 -4.08 -2.55 -15.37
CA GLN A 274 -4.75 -2.77 -16.64
C GLN A 274 -4.20 -1.85 -17.73
N GLU A 275 -4.03 -0.55 -17.43
CA GLU A 275 -3.49 0.41 -18.39
C GLU A 275 -2.01 0.14 -18.68
N LEU A 276 -1.21 -0.22 -17.67
CA LEU A 276 0.19 -0.59 -17.84
C LEU A 276 0.33 -1.81 -18.77
N ALA A 277 -0.49 -2.85 -18.59
CA ALA A 277 -0.47 -4.03 -19.47
C ALA A 277 -0.73 -3.65 -20.93
N LEU A 278 -1.76 -2.84 -21.20
CA LEU A 278 -2.07 -2.38 -22.56
C LEU A 278 -0.94 -1.55 -23.17
N ARG A 279 -0.34 -0.62 -22.43
CA ARG A 279 0.75 0.22 -22.91
C ARG A 279 2.02 -0.58 -23.22
N VAL A 280 2.32 -1.58 -22.38
CA VAL A 280 3.44 -2.49 -22.64
C VAL A 280 3.16 -3.33 -23.88
N SER A 281 1.94 -3.85 -24.09
CA SER A 281 1.60 -4.62 -25.29
C SER A 281 1.76 -3.78 -26.58
N GLU A 282 1.41 -2.50 -26.54
CA GLU A 282 1.62 -1.58 -27.67
C GLU A 282 3.12 -1.44 -28.00
N LYS A 283 3.94 -1.20 -26.98
CA LYS A 283 5.39 -1.01 -27.13
C LYS A 283 6.11 -2.28 -27.58
N LEU A 284 5.57 -3.45 -27.25
CA LEU A 284 6.10 -4.75 -27.64
C LEU A 284 5.45 -5.32 -28.92
N SER A 285 4.57 -4.60 -29.60
CA SER A 285 3.83 -5.06 -30.79
C SER A 285 4.72 -5.58 -31.91
N ASN A 286 5.96 -5.10 -32.04
CA ASN A 286 6.96 -5.55 -33.00
C ASN A 286 7.94 -6.59 -32.47
N LEU A 287 7.78 -7.03 -31.20
CA LEU A 287 8.63 -8.05 -30.61
C LEU A 287 8.28 -9.42 -31.20
N SER A 288 9.25 -10.08 -31.81
CA SER A 288 9.06 -11.39 -32.41
C SER A 288 9.13 -12.53 -31.40
N GLY A 289 8.39 -13.61 -31.65
CA GLY A 289 8.33 -14.82 -30.82
C GLY A 289 7.15 -14.79 -29.84
N ASP A 290 7.00 -15.86 -29.10
CA ASP A 290 5.93 -16.05 -28.12
C ASP A 290 6.33 -15.40 -26.82
N TRP A 291 5.57 -14.41 -26.41
CA TRP A 291 5.75 -13.72 -25.14
C TRP A 291 4.40 -13.39 -24.48
N VAL A 292 4.44 -13.23 -23.18
CA VAL A 292 3.31 -12.75 -22.37
C VAL A 292 3.81 -11.72 -21.35
N PHE A 293 3.01 -10.72 -21.08
CA PHE A 293 3.25 -9.74 -20.03
C PHE A 293 2.03 -9.62 -19.13
N MET A 294 2.27 -9.65 -17.83
CA MET A 294 1.28 -9.46 -16.78
C MET A 294 1.60 -8.22 -15.96
N SER A 295 0.57 -7.45 -15.60
CA SER A 295 0.63 -6.46 -14.52
C SER A 295 -0.58 -6.62 -13.62
N ALA A 296 -0.37 -6.72 -12.31
CA ALA A 296 -1.43 -7.01 -11.35
C ALA A 296 -1.19 -6.42 -9.97
N GLY A 297 -2.28 -5.94 -9.34
CA GLY A 297 -2.32 -5.65 -7.90
C GLY A 297 -2.38 -6.93 -7.08
N THR A 298 -1.52 -7.04 -6.07
CA THR A 298 -1.46 -8.24 -5.21
C THR A 298 -2.71 -8.44 -4.35
N ASP A 299 -3.53 -7.41 -4.16
CA ASP A 299 -4.82 -7.48 -3.46
C ASP A 299 -5.96 -8.07 -4.29
N GLY A 300 -5.71 -8.30 -5.60
CA GLY A 300 -6.69 -8.84 -6.55
C GLY A 300 -7.64 -7.78 -7.09
N ARG A 301 -7.32 -6.50 -6.96
CA ARG A 301 -8.12 -5.36 -7.43
C ARG A 301 -7.24 -4.35 -8.16
N ASP A 302 -7.83 -3.66 -9.14
CA ASP A 302 -7.16 -2.60 -9.87
C ASP A 302 -8.17 -1.50 -10.24
N GLY A 303 -8.06 -0.37 -9.56
CA GLY A 303 -9.03 0.73 -9.66
C GLY A 303 -10.44 0.30 -9.22
N PRO A 304 -11.52 0.91 -9.77
CA PRO A 304 -12.91 0.59 -9.42
C PRO A 304 -13.43 -0.63 -10.20
N THR A 305 -12.58 -1.69 -10.34
CA THR A 305 -12.91 -2.90 -11.13
C THR A 305 -12.82 -4.16 -10.29
N ASP A 306 -13.29 -5.28 -10.82
CA ASP A 306 -13.18 -6.63 -10.25
C ASP A 306 -11.94 -7.38 -10.77
N ALA A 307 -11.14 -6.77 -11.64
CA ALA A 307 -9.90 -7.32 -12.15
C ALA A 307 -8.72 -6.91 -11.26
N ALA A 308 -7.75 -7.81 -11.09
CA ALA A 308 -6.45 -7.53 -10.48
C ALA A 308 -5.51 -6.75 -11.42
N GLY A 309 -5.74 -6.86 -12.72
CA GLY A 309 -4.90 -6.26 -13.76
C GLY A 309 -5.18 -6.88 -15.13
N GLY A 310 -4.11 -7.04 -15.93
CA GLY A 310 -4.18 -7.64 -17.26
C GLY A 310 -3.02 -8.59 -17.54
N ILE A 311 -3.29 -9.59 -18.40
CA ILE A 311 -2.30 -10.47 -19.01
C ILE A 311 -2.41 -10.31 -20.52
N VAL A 312 -1.38 -9.76 -21.16
CA VAL A 312 -1.34 -9.41 -22.58
C VAL A 312 -0.27 -10.19 -23.32
N ASP A 313 -0.46 -10.38 -24.61
CA ASP A 313 0.49 -11.08 -25.49
C ASP A 313 0.62 -10.41 -26.86
N ALA A 314 1.31 -11.04 -27.79
CA ALA A 314 1.49 -10.56 -29.17
C ALA A 314 0.16 -10.43 -29.96
N GLY A 315 -0.90 -11.09 -29.54
CA GLY A 315 -2.23 -11.07 -30.16
C GLY A 315 -3.17 -9.99 -29.66
N THR A 316 -2.91 -9.42 -28.49
CA THR A 316 -3.79 -8.45 -27.79
C THR A 316 -4.18 -7.27 -28.69
N ILE A 317 -3.19 -6.58 -29.29
CA ILE A 317 -3.45 -5.40 -30.14
C ILE A 317 -4.24 -5.77 -31.38
N ALA A 318 -3.94 -6.90 -32.02
CA ALA A 318 -4.66 -7.37 -33.19
C ALA A 318 -6.12 -7.74 -32.87
N SER A 319 -6.40 -8.23 -31.67
CA SER A 319 -7.73 -8.56 -31.18
C SER A 319 -8.59 -7.30 -30.98
N LEU A 320 -8.01 -6.23 -30.44
CA LEU A 320 -8.68 -4.93 -30.28
C LEU A 320 -9.03 -4.29 -31.61
N SER A 321 -8.13 -4.35 -32.60
CA SER A 321 -8.28 -3.69 -33.90
C SER A 321 -9.39 -4.28 -34.79
N ARG A 322 -9.92 -5.46 -34.47
CA ARG A 322 -10.89 -6.16 -35.33
C ARG A 322 -12.33 -5.70 -35.18
N ASN A 323 -12.76 -5.24 -34.01
CA ASN A 323 -14.20 -5.10 -33.71
C ASN A 323 -14.57 -3.90 -32.85
N GLY A 324 -13.83 -2.80 -32.83
CA GLY A 324 -14.19 -1.69 -31.94
C GLY A 324 -13.27 -0.48 -31.99
N PRO A 325 -13.27 0.33 -30.94
CA PRO A 325 -12.38 1.46 -30.77
C PRO A 325 -10.91 1.03 -30.85
N SER A 326 -10.04 1.93 -31.29
CA SER A 326 -8.59 1.67 -31.28
C SER A 326 -8.05 1.66 -29.85
N LEU A 327 -6.87 1.07 -29.63
CA LEU A 327 -6.20 1.15 -28.34
C LEU A 327 -6.04 2.60 -27.84
N ALA A 328 -5.71 3.53 -28.76
CA ALA A 328 -5.60 4.94 -28.44
C ALA A 328 -6.92 5.54 -27.93
N ASP A 329 -8.06 5.13 -28.48
CA ASP A 329 -9.37 5.59 -28.01
C ASP A 329 -9.64 5.11 -26.58
N PHE A 330 -9.36 3.85 -26.27
CA PHE A 330 -9.51 3.29 -24.92
C PHE A 330 -8.60 4.01 -23.92
N LEU A 331 -7.31 4.22 -24.24
CA LEU A 331 -6.36 4.90 -23.36
C LEU A 331 -6.75 6.38 -23.14
N ASN A 332 -7.25 7.07 -24.17
CA ASN A 332 -7.71 8.46 -24.07
C ASN A 332 -8.98 8.60 -23.20
N GLN A 333 -9.75 7.53 -23.06
CA GLN A 333 -10.92 7.48 -22.19
C GLN A 333 -10.63 6.88 -20.81
N SER A 334 -9.38 6.45 -20.53
CA SER A 334 -9.02 5.68 -19.33
C SER A 334 -9.89 4.44 -19.15
N ASP A 335 -10.17 3.72 -20.27
CA ASP A 335 -11.08 2.58 -20.34
C ASP A 335 -10.34 1.26 -20.62
N SER A 336 -9.31 1.04 -19.84
CA SER A 336 -8.46 -0.17 -19.95
C SER A 336 -9.24 -1.46 -19.63
N TYR A 337 -10.24 -1.39 -18.76
CA TYR A 337 -11.08 -2.53 -18.45
C TYR A 337 -11.85 -3.04 -19.67
N SER A 338 -12.53 -2.13 -20.40
CA SER A 338 -13.28 -2.51 -21.60
C SER A 338 -12.35 -3.04 -22.69
N ALA A 339 -11.17 -2.46 -22.86
CA ALA A 339 -10.16 -2.94 -23.80
C ALA A 339 -9.74 -4.39 -23.51
N LEU A 340 -9.29 -4.66 -22.27
CA LEU A 340 -8.85 -6.00 -21.86
C LEU A 340 -10.00 -7.01 -21.82
N SER A 341 -11.22 -6.57 -21.50
CA SER A 341 -12.40 -7.43 -21.60
C SER A 341 -12.70 -7.84 -23.05
N GLN A 342 -12.54 -6.91 -23.99
CA GLN A 342 -12.76 -7.18 -25.41
C GLN A 342 -11.71 -8.13 -26.00
N SER A 343 -10.46 -8.03 -25.58
CA SER A 343 -9.38 -8.93 -26.03
C SER A 343 -9.36 -10.27 -25.28
N GLY A 344 -10.02 -10.35 -24.12
CA GLY A 344 -10.03 -11.55 -23.27
C GLY A 344 -8.83 -11.61 -22.30
N ASP A 345 -8.19 -10.48 -22.06
CA ASP A 345 -6.89 -10.37 -21.35
C ASP A 345 -7.03 -9.85 -19.89
N LEU A 346 -8.26 -9.74 -19.35
CA LEU A 346 -8.46 -9.39 -17.95
C LEU A 346 -7.94 -10.49 -17.02
N LEU A 347 -7.18 -10.09 -16.02
CA LEU A 347 -6.80 -10.98 -14.90
C LEU A 347 -7.78 -10.79 -13.75
N ILE A 348 -8.62 -11.79 -13.50
CA ILE A 348 -9.63 -11.78 -12.44
C ILE A 348 -9.27 -12.86 -11.43
N THR A 349 -8.90 -12.47 -10.21
CA THR A 349 -8.52 -13.38 -9.12
C THR A 349 -9.52 -13.39 -7.98
N GLY A 350 -10.36 -12.35 -7.87
CA GLY A 350 -11.04 -12.01 -6.64
C GLY A 350 -10.06 -11.45 -5.58
N GLY A 351 -10.57 -11.09 -4.41
CA GLY A 351 -9.74 -10.61 -3.31
C GLY A 351 -8.79 -11.68 -2.79
N THR A 352 -7.51 -11.33 -2.63
CA THR A 352 -6.44 -12.27 -2.23
C THR A 352 -6.22 -12.33 -0.72
N GLY A 353 -6.80 -11.40 0.03
CA GLY A 353 -6.60 -11.27 1.48
C GLY A 353 -5.27 -10.61 1.88
N THR A 354 -4.49 -10.12 0.92
CA THR A 354 -3.25 -9.36 1.19
C THR A 354 -3.18 -8.13 0.30
N ASN A 355 -2.30 -7.17 0.62
CA ASN A 355 -1.90 -6.08 -0.25
C ASN A 355 -0.44 -5.75 0.03
N VAL A 356 0.41 -5.98 -0.97
CA VAL A 356 1.84 -5.65 -0.96
C VAL A 356 2.23 -4.95 -2.28
N ALA A 357 1.38 -4.05 -2.75
CA ALA A 357 1.50 -3.30 -3.99
C ALA A 357 1.42 -4.18 -5.26
N ASP A 358 2.02 -3.77 -6.36
CA ASP A 358 1.85 -4.40 -7.66
C ASP A 358 3.03 -5.27 -8.06
N VAL A 359 2.77 -6.26 -8.91
CA VAL A 359 3.79 -7.12 -9.51
C VAL A 359 3.64 -7.14 -11.03
N GLN A 360 4.76 -7.15 -11.75
CA GLN A 360 4.78 -7.28 -13.19
C GLN A 360 5.70 -8.44 -13.58
N LEU A 361 5.31 -9.19 -14.61
CA LEU A 361 6.01 -10.35 -15.13
C LEU A 361 6.00 -10.33 -16.65
N PHE A 362 7.18 -10.43 -17.25
CA PHE A 362 7.33 -10.75 -18.66
C PHE A 362 7.91 -12.16 -18.81
N LEU A 363 7.30 -12.97 -19.64
CA LEU A 363 7.80 -14.28 -20.01
C LEU A 363 8.01 -14.34 -21.53
N ARG A 364 9.12 -14.94 -21.95
CA ARG A 364 9.38 -15.29 -23.33
C ARG A 364 9.76 -16.75 -23.45
N ILE A 365 9.11 -17.46 -24.35
CA ILE A 365 9.47 -18.82 -24.75
C ILE A 365 10.09 -18.73 -26.15
N PRO A 366 11.30 -19.30 -26.36
CA PRO A 366 11.88 -19.30 -27.71
C PRO A 366 11.00 -20.13 -28.62
N THR A 367 10.74 -19.60 -29.82
CA THR A 367 10.13 -20.40 -30.90
C THR A 367 11.03 -21.61 -31.16
N PRO A 368 10.52 -22.84 -31.18
CA PRO A 368 11.32 -24.00 -31.55
C PRO A 368 12.03 -23.74 -32.89
N ALA A 369 13.33 -23.99 -32.95
CA ALA A 369 14.05 -23.92 -34.23
C ALA A 369 13.40 -24.92 -35.19
N THR A 370 12.81 -24.40 -36.27
CA THR A 370 12.23 -25.18 -37.37
C THR A 370 13.34 -25.90 -38.16
#